data_40c8b0574b407e894b0f12d5cecc3808
#
_entry.id   40c8b0574b407e894b0f12d5cecc3808
#
_cell.length_a   1.000
_cell.length_b   1.000
_cell.length_c   1.000
_cell.angle_alpha   90.00
_cell.angle_beta   90.00
_cell.angle_gamma   90.00
#
_symmetry.space_group_name_H-M   'P 1'
#
loop_
_entity.id
_entity.type
_entity.pdbx_description
1 polymer ?
#
loop_
_entity_poly.entity_id
_entity_poly.type
_entity_poly.pdbx_seq_one_letter_code
_entity_poly.pdbx_strand_id
1 'polypeptide(L)'
;MDLMKIEIINENIKLRPIIIDDKDCIFNEFTKEIVTYMYPPVPKDIDETIDFIESSIATMEAGLNIQLCITDCKTDEFLGCVGLHRIDKDIPEFGIWLKKSAHGKGIGRKSTEMLYDYACQNLDRKTYKYPVDKRNIASRKIPESLGGIEYSYEAHERPEGKPLDIVVYHIAAKRD
;
A
#
# COMPACT_ATOMS: atom_id res chain seq x y z
N MET A 1 10.50 -17.30 -4.61
CA MET A 1 9.98 -16.15 -5.40
C MET A 1 10.90 -14.96 -5.14
N ASP A 2 11.40 -14.32 -6.18
CA ASP A 2 12.26 -13.14 -6.05
C ASP A 2 11.39 -11.88 -6.09
N LEU A 3 11.09 -11.32 -4.91
CA LEU A 3 10.19 -10.18 -4.77
C LEU A 3 10.78 -8.89 -5.37
N MET A 4 12.12 -8.82 -5.49
CA MET A 4 12.79 -7.66 -6.08
C MET A 4 12.67 -7.59 -7.61
N LYS A 5 12.06 -8.61 -8.24
CA LYS A 5 11.78 -8.66 -9.68
C LYS A 5 10.30 -8.59 -10.03
N ILE A 6 9.45 -8.26 -9.05
CA ILE A 6 8.01 -8.09 -9.31
C ILE A 6 7.79 -6.89 -10.24
N GLU A 7 7.14 -7.14 -11.36
CA GLU A 7 6.64 -6.10 -12.23
C GLU A 7 5.21 -6.48 -12.66
N ILE A 8 4.24 -5.63 -12.33
CA ILE A 8 2.84 -5.85 -12.66
C ILE A 8 2.37 -4.65 -13.47
N ILE A 9 1.96 -4.88 -14.72
CA ILE A 9 1.66 -3.81 -15.67
C ILE A 9 0.27 -3.98 -16.24
N ASN A 10 -0.44 -2.86 -16.39
CA ASN A 10 -1.62 -2.74 -17.24
C ASN A 10 -1.45 -1.56 -18.21
N GLU A 11 -2.51 -1.17 -18.90
CA GLU A 11 -2.47 -0.09 -19.92
C GLU A 11 -2.01 1.27 -19.36
N ASN A 12 -2.21 1.55 -18.08
CA ASN A 12 -2.01 2.86 -17.47
C ASN A 12 -1.06 2.87 -16.29
N ILE A 13 -0.90 1.74 -15.58
CA ILE A 13 -0.20 1.64 -14.31
C ILE A 13 0.86 0.56 -14.38
N LYS A 14 2.03 0.86 -13.86
CA LYS A 14 3.10 -0.10 -13.57
C LYS A 14 3.36 -0.11 -12.06
N LEU A 15 3.36 -1.31 -11.48
CA LEU A 15 3.82 -1.58 -10.13
C LEU A 15 5.20 -2.23 -10.20
N ARG A 16 6.18 -1.65 -9.54
CA ARG A 16 7.54 -2.14 -9.46
C ARG A 16 8.09 -2.04 -8.04
N PRO A 17 9.11 -2.82 -7.66
CA PRO A 17 9.75 -2.67 -6.37
C PRO A 17 10.18 -1.23 -6.10
N ILE A 18 10.09 -0.83 -4.84
CA ILE A 18 10.65 0.43 -4.38
C ILE A 18 12.18 0.38 -4.48
N ILE A 19 12.80 1.47 -4.91
CA ILE A 19 14.24 1.61 -5.02
C ILE A 19 14.71 2.91 -4.37
N ILE A 20 16.00 3.03 -4.07
CA ILE A 20 16.55 4.21 -3.41
C ILE A 20 16.36 5.51 -4.20
N ASP A 21 16.32 5.42 -5.52
CA ASP A 21 16.10 6.58 -6.40
C ASP A 21 14.68 7.18 -6.27
N ASP A 22 13.74 6.46 -5.64
CA ASP A 22 12.39 6.97 -5.36
C ASP A 22 12.34 7.95 -4.17
N LYS A 23 13.45 8.15 -3.44
CA LYS A 23 13.50 8.92 -2.19
C LYS A 23 12.95 10.34 -2.32
N ASP A 24 13.32 11.05 -3.37
CA ASP A 24 12.89 12.43 -3.57
C ASP A 24 11.39 12.53 -3.87
N CYS A 25 10.86 11.63 -4.70
CA CYS A 25 9.43 11.56 -4.99
C CYS A 25 8.63 11.22 -3.74
N ILE A 26 9.05 10.22 -2.98
CA ILE A 26 8.37 9.80 -1.75
C ILE A 26 8.42 10.92 -0.71
N PHE A 27 9.58 11.51 -0.46
CA PHE A 27 9.75 12.58 0.51
C PHE A 27 8.88 13.80 0.20
N ASN A 28 8.87 14.23 -1.06
CA ASN A 28 8.13 15.42 -1.48
C ASN A 28 6.61 15.20 -1.51
N GLU A 29 6.15 13.99 -1.81
CA GLU A 29 4.73 13.70 -2.03
C GLU A 29 4.03 13.13 -0.80
N PHE A 30 4.76 12.62 0.21
CA PHE A 30 4.20 12.09 1.45
C PHE A 30 3.96 13.20 2.47
N THR A 31 2.95 14.02 2.21
CA THR A 31 2.66 15.28 2.91
C THR A 31 1.71 15.11 4.09
N LYS A 32 1.55 16.16 4.92
CA LYS A 32 0.57 16.20 6.03
C LYS A 32 -0.86 15.87 5.59
N GLU A 33 -1.24 16.29 4.40
CA GLU A 33 -2.56 15.98 3.84
C GLU A 33 -2.71 14.47 3.55
N ILE A 34 -1.66 13.85 2.99
CA ILE A 34 -1.65 12.42 2.67
C ILE A 34 -1.76 11.58 3.94
N VAL A 35 -1.02 11.92 5.00
CA VAL A 35 -1.00 11.14 6.25
C VAL A 35 -2.19 11.41 7.18
N THR A 36 -3.16 12.22 6.78
CA THR A 36 -4.31 12.58 7.62
C THR A 36 -4.98 11.35 8.27
N TYR A 37 -5.10 10.26 7.54
CA TYR A 37 -5.71 9.00 7.98
C TYR A 37 -4.72 7.83 8.01
N MET A 38 -3.42 8.12 8.10
CA MET A 38 -2.37 7.10 8.14
C MET A 38 -1.67 7.08 9.50
N TYR A 39 -1.11 5.93 9.88
CA TYR A 39 -0.38 5.80 11.14
C TYR A 39 0.96 6.56 11.14
N PRO A 40 1.84 6.44 10.12
CA PRO A 40 3.12 7.11 10.15
C PRO A 40 2.95 8.63 9.98
N PRO A 41 3.75 9.43 10.72
CA PRO A 41 3.81 10.88 10.50
C PRO A 41 4.54 11.20 9.20
N VAL A 42 4.49 12.48 8.82
CA VAL A 42 5.37 13.01 7.76
C VAL A 42 6.83 12.89 8.21
N PRO A 43 7.75 12.41 7.36
CA PRO A 43 9.17 12.36 7.68
C PRO A 43 9.71 13.76 7.96
N LYS A 44 10.58 13.90 8.96
CA LYS A 44 11.19 15.17 9.35
C LYS A 44 12.24 15.64 8.36
N ASP A 45 12.93 14.67 7.77
CA ASP A 45 13.97 14.88 6.77
C ASP A 45 14.01 13.72 5.79
N ILE A 46 14.86 13.85 4.77
CA ILE A 46 14.96 12.84 3.72
C ILE A 46 15.60 11.54 4.22
N ASP A 47 16.39 11.58 5.31
CA ASP A 47 17.04 10.40 5.86
C ASP A 47 16.00 9.40 6.41
N GLU A 48 14.92 9.89 7.05
CA GLU A 48 13.80 9.03 7.47
C GLU A 48 13.11 8.34 6.27
N THR A 49 13.05 9.01 5.12
CA THR A 49 12.53 8.40 3.88
C THR A 49 13.49 7.35 3.32
N ILE A 50 14.81 7.61 3.38
CA ILE A 50 15.84 6.65 2.98
C ILE A 50 15.75 5.40 3.87
N ASP A 51 15.66 5.56 5.20
CA ASP A 51 15.50 4.46 6.15
C ASP A 51 14.26 3.61 5.84
N PHE A 52 13.15 4.25 5.51
CA PHE A 52 11.93 3.56 5.08
C PHE A 52 12.15 2.73 3.82
N ILE A 53 12.84 3.28 2.81
CA ILE A 53 13.11 2.57 1.55
C ILE A 53 14.05 1.39 1.79
N GLU A 54 15.14 1.59 2.52
CA GLU A 54 16.12 0.54 2.85
C GLU A 54 15.48 -0.61 3.66
N SER A 55 14.66 -0.26 4.65
CA SER A 55 13.88 -1.24 5.42
C SER A 55 12.89 -2.00 4.53
N SER A 56 12.24 -1.31 3.59
CA SER A 56 11.32 -1.93 2.63
C SER A 56 12.04 -2.94 1.74
N ILE A 57 13.21 -2.57 1.20
CA ILE A 57 14.05 -3.45 0.38
C ILE A 57 14.48 -4.67 1.20
N ALA A 58 15.03 -4.47 2.40
CA ALA A 58 15.49 -5.55 3.27
C ALA A 58 14.37 -6.54 3.63
N THR A 59 13.15 -6.03 3.92
CA THR A 59 12.00 -6.90 4.23
C THR A 59 11.45 -7.61 3.00
N MET A 60 11.57 -7.04 1.79
CA MET A 60 11.26 -7.71 0.53
C MET A 60 12.27 -8.84 0.25
N GLU A 61 13.56 -8.59 0.39
CA GLU A 61 14.62 -9.61 0.23
C GLU A 61 14.43 -10.77 1.22
N ALA A 62 13.99 -10.46 2.44
CA ALA A 62 13.66 -11.46 3.46
C ALA A 62 12.34 -12.21 3.21
N GLY A 63 11.54 -11.83 2.20
CA GLY A 63 10.26 -12.47 1.92
C GLY A 63 9.15 -12.16 2.93
N LEU A 64 9.23 -11.03 3.63
CA LEU A 64 8.28 -10.64 4.68
C LEU A 64 7.22 -9.65 4.20
N ASN A 65 7.56 -8.79 3.26
CA ASN A 65 6.67 -7.77 2.71
C ASN A 65 6.82 -7.66 1.20
N ILE A 66 5.81 -7.10 0.55
CA ILE A 66 5.88 -6.58 -0.82
C ILE A 66 5.64 -5.08 -0.73
N GLN A 67 6.58 -4.25 -1.19
CA GLN A 67 6.47 -2.80 -1.22
C GLN A 67 6.79 -2.29 -2.62
N LEU A 68 5.78 -1.77 -3.30
CA LEU A 68 5.88 -1.37 -4.71
C LEU A 68 5.60 0.12 -4.86
N CYS A 69 6.33 0.76 -5.76
CA CYS A 69 5.97 2.05 -6.32
C CYS A 69 4.91 1.87 -7.40
N ILE A 70 3.97 2.81 -7.44
CA ILE A 70 2.96 2.95 -8.47
C ILE A 70 3.45 4.03 -9.42
N THR A 71 3.62 3.71 -10.69
CA THR A 71 4.02 4.67 -11.71
C THR A 71 3.06 4.67 -12.89
N ASP A 72 2.97 5.78 -13.60
CA ASP A 72 2.28 5.84 -14.89
C ASP A 72 3.06 5.02 -15.92
N CYS A 73 2.37 4.14 -16.64
CA CYS A 73 3.00 3.19 -17.56
C CYS A 73 3.67 3.86 -18.78
N LYS A 74 3.23 5.08 -19.14
CA LYS A 74 3.70 5.80 -20.33
C LYS A 74 4.80 6.80 -20.01
N THR A 75 4.73 7.45 -18.86
CA THR A 75 5.60 8.57 -18.47
C THR A 75 6.59 8.22 -17.38
N ASP A 76 6.44 7.05 -16.73
CA ASP A 76 7.14 6.65 -15.50
C ASP A 76 6.92 7.62 -14.31
N GLU A 77 5.95 8.53 -14.42
CA GLU A 77 5.62 9.46 -13.35
C GLU A 77 5.25 8.70 -12.06
N PHE A 78 5.86 9.06 -10.94
CA PHE A 78 5.53 8.51 -9.63
C PHE A 78 4.11 8.93 -9.20
N LEU A 79 3.30 7.97 -8.77
CA LEU A 79 1.90 8.17 -8.38
C LEU A 79 1.64 7.85 -6.91
N GLY A 80 2.47 7.02 -6.27
CA GLY A 80 2.31 6.58 -4.89
C GLY A 80 2.98 5.24 -4.63
N CYS A 81 2.60 4.61 -3.53
CA CYS A 81 3.08 3.28 -3.14
C CYS A 81 1.92 2.38 -2.73
N VAL A 82 2.05 1.10 -3.04
CA VAL A 82 1.15 0.03 -2.59
C VAL A 82 1.97 -1.11 -2.00
N GLY A 83 1.50 -1.68 -0.90
CA GLY A 83 2.20 -2.76 -0.23
C GLY A 83 1.29 -3.88 0.24
N LEU A 84 1.90 -5.04 0.43
CA LEU A 84 1.31 -6.17 1.12
C LEU A 84 2.30 -6.62 2.20
N HIS A 85 1.94 -6.39 3.44
CA HIS A 85 2.80 -6.60 4.60
C HIS A 85 2.53 -7.94 5.27
N ARG A 86 3.55 -8.49 5.96
CA ARG A 86 3.45 -9.74 6.71
C ARG A 86 2.99 -10.91 5.84
N ILE A 87 3.57 -11.03 4.64
CA ILE A 87 3.21 -12.11 3.72
C ILE A 87 3.61 -13.50 4.22
N ASP A 88 4.45 -13.56 5.27
CA ASP A 88 4.80 -14.75 6.04
C ASP A 88 3.69 -15.21 7.02
N LYS A 89 2.70 -14.37 7.31
CA LYS A 89 1.58 -14.65 8.22
C LYS A 89 0.34 -15.15 7.46
N ASP A 90 -0.60 -15.72 8.22
CA ASP A 90 -1.84 -16.27 7.65
C ASP A 90 -2.73 -15.23 6.99
N ILE A 91 -2.74 -13.99 7.50
CA ILE A 91 -3.55 -12.89 6.99
C ILE A 91 -2.65 -11.67 6.72
N PRO A 92 -2.06 -11.57 5.51
CA PRO A 92 -1.29 -10.41 5.09
C PRO A 92 -2.15 -9.14 5.03
N GLU A 93 -1.49 -7.98 5.12
CA GLU A 93 -2.13 -6.68 5.27
C GLU A 93 -1.80 -5.74 4.12
N PHE A 94 -2.83 -5.24 3.43
CA PHE A 94 -2.68 -4.21 2.41
C PHE A 94 -2.45 -2.83 3.01
N GLY A 95 -1.60 -2.05 2.34
CA GLY A 95 -1.41 -0.63 2.58
C GLY A 95 -1.22 0.11 1.25
N ILE A 96 -1.74 1.34 1.18
CA ILE A 96 -1.62 2.17 -0.02
C ILE A 96 -1.65 3.64 0.35
N TRP A 97 -0.87 4.43 -0.37
CA TRP A 97 -1.03 5.87 -0.44
C TRP A 97 -0.72 6.38 -1.84
N LEU A 98 -1.34 7.46 -2.24
CA LEU A 98 -1.13 8.14 -3.50
C LEU A 98 -0.73 9.59 -3.25
N LYS A 99 0.10 10.15 -4.12
CA LYS A 99 0.32 11.59 -4.15
C LYS A 99 -1.00 12.32 -4.46
N LYS A 100 -1.12 13.55 -4.00
CA LYS A 100 -2.38 14.30 -4.08
C LYS A 100 -2.94 14.41 -5.51
N SER A 101 -2.08 14.69 -6.48
CA SER A 101 -2.48 14.83 -7.89
C SER A 101 -2.99 13.53 -8.54
N ALA A 102 -2.75 12.38 -7.92
CA ALA A 102 -3.21 11.07 -8.37
C ALA A 102 -4.56 10.64 -7.76
N HIS A 103 -5.12 11.43 -6.81
CA HIS A 103 -6.41 11.15 -6.19
C HIS A 103 -7.58 11.33 -7.17
N GLY A 104 -8.69 10.63 -6.89
CA GLY A 104 -9.94 10.75 -7.65
C GLY A 104 -9.94 10.13 -9.05
N LYS A 105 -8.88 9.43 -9.43
CA LYS A 105 -8.70 8.83 -10.77
C LYS A 105 -8.83 7.30 -10.79
N GLY A 106 -9.22 6.69 -9.68
CA GLY A 106 -9.32 5.23 -9.55
C GLY A 106 -7.99 4.48 -9.45
N ILE A 107 -6.86 5.19 -9.40
CA ILE A 107 -5.51 4.61 -9.37
C ILE A 107 -5.32 3.72 -8.14
N GLY A 108 -5.75 4.16 -6.96
CA GLY A 108 -5.59 3.40 -5.72
C GLY A 108 -6.32 2.07 -5.76
N ARG A 109 -7.58 2.06 -6.22
CA ARG A 109 -8.35 0.84 -6.39
C ARG A 109 -7.68 -0.10 -7.38
N LYS A 110 -7.28 0.42 -8.54
CA LYS A 110 -6.68 -0.41 -9.58
C LYS A 110 -5.33 -0.99 -9.18
N SER A 111 -4.48 -0.20 -8.52
CA SER A 111 -3.18 -0.68 -8.02
C SER A 111 -3.34 -1.76 -6.94
N THR A 112 -4.29 -1.58 -6.02
CA THR A 112 -4.57 -2.59 -4.99
C THR A 112 -5.12 -3.88 -5.61
N GLU A 113 -6.03 -3.77 -6.59
CA GLU A 113 -6.57 -4.91 -7.34
C GLU A 113 -5.45 -5.70 -8.04
N MET A 114 -4.53 -5.00 -8.73
CA MET A 114 -3.40 -5.63 -9.42
C MET A 114 -2.49 -6.40 -8.44
N LEU A 115 -2.17 -5.81 -7.29
CA LEU A 115 -1.37 -6.48 -6.26
C LEU A 115 -2.14 -7.62 -5.61
N TYR A 116 -3.46 -7.48 -5.40
CA TYR A 116 -4.33 -8.54 -4.88
C TYR A 116 -4.38 -9.75 -5.82
N ASP A 117 -4.57 -9.52 -7.13
CA ASP A 117 -4.57 -10.59 -8.12
C ASP A 117 -3.22 -11.31 -8.17
N TYR A 118 -2.11 -10.55 -8.13
CA TYR A 118 -0.77 -11.13 -8.02
C TYR A 118 -0.61 -11.98 -6.75
N ALA A 119 -1.08 -11.47 -5.61
CA ALA A 119 -0.99 -12.17 -4.34
C ALA A 119 -1.82 -13.46 -4.34
N CYS A 120 -3.03 -13.45 -4.89
CA CYS A 120 -3.86 -14.65 -5.02
C CYS A 120 -3.21 -15.74 -5.88
N GLN A 121 -2.46 -15.35 -6.92
CA GLN A 121 -1.80 -16.30 -7.82
C GLN A 121 -0.47 -16.84 -7.26
N ASN A 122 0.22 -16.09 -6.40
CA ASN A 122 1.59 -16.40 -6.00
C ASN A 122 1.76 -16.73 -4.51
N LEU A 123 0.79 -16.40 -3.67
CA LEU A 123 0.81 -16.65 -2.23
C LEU A 123 -0.32 -17.60 -1.85
N ASP A 124 0.00 -18.68 -1.14
CA ASP A 124 -1.00 -19.57 -0.58
C ASP A 124 -1.64 -18.96 0.68
N ARG A 125 -2.52 -17.98 0.48
CA ARG A 125 -3.28 -17.31 1.52
C ARG A 125 -4.78 -17.37 1.22
N LYS A 126 -5.58 -17.55 2.28
CA LYS A 126 -7.05 -17.65 2.15
C LYS A 126 -7.73 -16.30 2.33
N THR A 127 -7.10 -15.39 3.05
CA THR A 127 -7.67 -14.11 3.44
C THR A 127 -6.58 -13.06 3.51
N TYR A 128 -6.91 -11.85 3.10
CA TYR A 128 -6.11 -10.65 3.25
C TYR A 128 -6.88 -9.65 4.11
N LYS A 129 -6.18 -8.75 4.81
CA LYS A 129 -6.82 -7.66 5.54
C LYS A 129 -6.45 -6.31 4.97
N TYR A 130 -7.38 -5.37 5.11
CA TYR A 130 -7.21 -3.99 4.71
C TYR A 130 -7.71 -3.09 5.85
N PRO A 131 -6.80 -2.59 6.70
CA PRO A 131 -7.15 -1.62 7.73
C PRO A 131 -7.24 -0.21 7.13
N VAL A 132 -8.27 0.54 7.53
CA VAL A 132 -8.47 1.90 7.05
C VAL A 132 -9.22 2.72 8.09
N ASP A 133 -8.87 4.00 8.25
CA ASP A 133 -9.65 4.90 9.11
C ASP A 133 -11.07 5.07 8.57
N LYS A 134 -12.07 4.96 9.43
CA LYS A 134 -13.50 5.04 9.05
C LYS A 134 -13.86 6.31 8.29
N ARG A 135 -13.15 7.40 8.53
CA ARG A 135 -13.37 8.71 7.90
C ARG A 135 -12.79 8.77 6.48
N ASN A 136 -11.88 7.87 6.12
CA ASN A 136 -11.28 7.80 4.79
C ASN A 136 -12.19 7.05 3.81
N ILE A 137 -13.31 7.68 3.44
CA ILE A 137 -14.36 7.07 2.60
C ILE A 137 -13.81 6.59 1.26
N ALA A 138 -12.90 7.36 0.64
CA ALA A 138 -12.31 6.98 -0.64
C ALA A 138 -11.51 5.67 -0.55
N SER A 139 -10.71 5.51 0.51
CA SER A 139 -9.90 4.31 0.71
C SER A 139 -10.74 3.10 1.11
N ARG A 140 -11.86 3.30 1.82
CA ARG A 140 -12.79 2.21 2.19
C ARG A 140 -13.42 1.53 0.98
N LYS A 141 -13.66 2.27 -0.10
CA LYS A 141 -14.18 1.71 -1.36
C LYS A 141 -13.24 0.70 -2.03
N ILE A 142 -11.95 0.72 -1.67
CA ILE A 142 -10.96 -0.22 -2.23
C ILE A 142 -11.26 -1.65 -1.79
N PRO A 143 -11.21 -2.00 -0.48
CA PRO A 143 -11.53 -3.36 -0.04
C PRO A 143 -12.97 -3.76 -0.37
N GLU A 144 -13.93 -2.84 -0.31
CA GLU A 144 -15.32 -3.10 -0.71
C GLU A 144 -15.43 -3.57 -2.17
N SER A 145 -14.65 -2.95 -3.08
CA SER A 145 -14.62 -3.35 -4.50
C SER A 145 -13.99 -4.71 -4.75
N LEU A 146 -13.22 -5.23 -3.80
CA LEU A 146 -12.62 -6.57 -3.82
C LEU A 146 -13.46 -7.61 -3.06
N GLY A 147 -14.69 -7.28 -2.69
CA GLY A 147 -15.57 -8.15 -1.92
C GLY A 147 -15.21 -8.22 -0.43
N GLY A 148 -14.46 -7.25 0.07
CA GLY A 148 -14.07 -7.16 1.48
C GLY A 148 -15.27 -6.90 2.39
N ILE A 149 -15.26 -7.54 3.54
CA ILE A 149 -16.29 -7.43 4.58
C ILE A 149 -15.65 -6.81 5.83
N GLU A 150 -16.35 -5.87 6.46
CA GLU A 150 -15.93 -5.32 7.75
C GLU A 150 -15.85 -6.44 8.80
N TYR A 151 -14.66 -6.58 9.42
CA TYR A 151 -14.37 -7.68 10.34
C TYR A 151 -14.18 -7.22 11.78
N SER A 152 -13.42 -6.16 12.01
CA SER A 152 -13.15 -5.61 13.33
C SER A 152 -12.95 -4.11 13.31
N TYR A 153 -12.99 -3.51 14.51
CA TYR A 153 -12.78 -2.10 14.72
C TYR A 153 -11.70 -1.91 15.78
N GLU A 154 -10.77 -0.99 15.52
CA GLU A 154 -9.60 -0.76 16.37
C GLU A 154 -9.36 0.74 16.53
N ALA A 155 -9.04 1.19 17.74
CA ALA A 155 -8.58 2.55 17.99
C ALA A 155 -7.06 2.54 18.10
N HIS A 156 -6.39 3.40 17.31
CA HIS A 156 -4.94 3.49 17.30
C HIS A 156 -4.50 4.91 17.66
N GLU A 157 -3.76 5.04 18.77
CA GLU A 157 -3.03 6.27 19.08
C GLU A 157 -1.93 6.46 18.02
N ARG A 158 -1.65 7.72 17.71
CA ARG A 158 -0.58 8.09 16.77
C ARG A 158 0.51 8.88 17.46
N PRO A 159 1.75 8.82 16.94
CA PRO A 159 2.83 9.71 17.44
C PRO A 159 2.47 11.19 17.30
N GLU A 160 1.74 11.54 16.24
CA GLU A 160 1.28 12.89 15.95
C GLU A 160 -0.15 12.88 15.39
N GLY A 161 -0.91 13.91 15.67
CA GLY A 161 -2.27 14.10 15.15
C GLY A 161 -3.35 13.39 15.98
N LYS A 162 -4.57 13.35 15.44
CA LYS A 162 -5.71 12.70 16.10
C LYS A 162 -5.58 11.17 16.04
N PRO A 163 -6.08 10.45 17.05
CA PRO A 163 -6.18 9.00 16.99
C PRO A 163 -6.91 8.52 15.75
N LEU A 164 -6.53 7.35 15.26
CA LEU A 164 -7.21 6.67 14.15
C LEU A 164 -8.35 5.80 14.71
N ASP A 165 -9.46 5.81 14.01
CA ASP A 165 -10.59 4.92 14.23
C ASP A 165 -10.68 3.94 13.06
N ILE A 166 -10.00 2.81 13.20
CA ILE A 166 -9.76 1.86 12.11
C ILE A 166 -10.91 0.88 11.99
N VAL A 167 -11.40 0.68 10.78
CA VAL A 167 -12.14 -0.51 10.37
C VAL A 167 -11.20 -1.43 9.60
N VAL A 168 -11.16 -2.70 9.99
CA VAL A 168 -10.40 -3.74 9.30
C VAL A 168 -11.34 -4.54 8.40
N TYR A 169 -11.09 -4.51 7.10
CA TYR A 169 -11.78 -5.37 6.15
C TYR A 169 -11.03 -6.69 5.98
N HIS A 170 -11.76 -7.79 5.89
CA HIS A 170 -11.24 -9.07 5.41
C HIS A 170 -11.69 -9.30 3.97
N ILE A 171 -10.73 -9.66 3.12
CA ILE A 171 -10.91 -9.92 1.69
C ILE A 171 -10.55 -11.39 1.47
N ALA A 172 -11.50 -12.21 1.04
CA ALA A 172 -11.23 -13.60 0.70
C ALA A 172 -10.34 -13.67 -0.55
N ALA A 173 -9.36 -14.58 -0.57
CA ALA A 173 -8.59 -14.81 -1.78
C ALA A 173 -9.48 -15.38 -2.90
N LYS A 174 -9.25 -14.94 -4.14
CA LYS A 174 -9.82 -15.60 -5.33
C LYS A 174 -9.28 -17.04 -5.37
N ARG A 175 -10.16 -18.01 -5.55
CA ARG A 175 -9.80 -19.39 -5.84
C ARG A 175 -10.19 -19.66 -7.29
N ASP A 176 -9.26 -20.23 -8.03
CA ASP A 176 -9.53 -20.80 -9.35
C ASP A 176 -10.48 -22.00 -9.20
#